data_82a6deefb3bb15b413abcd7b4ad9f37e
#
_entry.id   82a6deefb3bb15b413abcd7b4ad9f37e
#
_cell.length_a   1.000
_cell.length_b   1.000
_cell.length_c   1.000
_cell.angle_alpha   90.00
_cell.angle_beta   90.00
_cell.angle_gamma   90.00
#
_symmetry.space_group_name_H-M   'P 1'
#
loop_
_entity.id
_entity.type
_entity.pdbx_description
1 polymer ?
#
loop_
_entity_poly.entity_id
_entity_poly.type
_entity_poly.pdbx_seq_one_letter_code
_entity_poly.pdbx_strand_id
1 'polypeptide(L)'
;MSFVIVAPEALMSVASEVAGIGSALNAANAAAAAPTTGVLAAAADEVSAAMAALFGAHAQEYQRLSAQAAGFHAQFVQALNAGVNSYASAE
;
A
#
# COMPACT_ATOMS: atom_id res chain seq x y z
N MET A 1 4.92 21.47 -33.93
CA MET A 1 4.75 22.47 -32.84
C MET A 1 3.73 21.96 -31.84
N SER A 2 4.05 22.03 -30.56
CA SER A 2 3.14 21.60 -29.50
C SER A 2 2.55 22.81 -28.78
N PHE A 3 1.27 22.71 -28.42
CA PHE A 3 0.59 23.69 -27.58
C PHE A 3 0.45 23.20 -26.12
N VAL A 4 1.12 22.08 -25.79
CA VAL A 4 1.09 21.51 -24.44
C VAL A 4 2.08 22.26 -23.56
N ILE A 5 1.57 22.81 -22.47
CA ILE A 5 2.39 23.46 -21.44
C ILE A 5 2.15 22.69 -20.16
N VAL A 6 3.21 22.17 -19.56
CA VAL A 6 3.14 21.38 -18.33
C VAL A 6 4.11 21.90 -17.28
N ALA A 7 3.92 21.47 -16.05
CA ALA A 7 4.82 21.73 -14.92
C ALA A 7 5.46 20.41 -14.49
N PRO A 8 6.53 19.95 -15.15
CA PRO A 8 7.11 18.64 -14.88
C PRO A 8 7.53 18.46 -13.42
N GLU A 9 8.06 19.48 -12.76
CA GLU A 9 8.46 19.39 -11.35
C GLU A 9 7.25 19.14 -10.44
N ALA A 10 6.12 19.79 -10.72
CA ALA A 10 4.90 19.58 -9.94
C ALA A 10 4.35 18.16 -10.12
N LEU A 11 4.37 17.66 -11.37
CA LEU A 11 3.94 16.28 -11.66
C LEU A 11 4.85 15.25 -11.00
N MET A 12 6.16 15.47 -11.04
CA MET A 12 7.14 14.59 -10.39
C MET A 12 6.95 14.59 -8.87
N SER A 13 6.68 15.75 -8.27
CA SER A 13 6.42 15.90 -6.85
C SER A 13 5.19 15.09 -6.43
N VAL A 14 4.10 15.18 -7.20
CA VAL A 14 2.87 14.41 -6.93
C VAL A 14 3.14 12.91 -7.04
N ALA A 15 3.86 12.46 -8.07
CA ALA A 15 4.22 11.06 -8.22
C ALA A 15 5.06 10.56 -7.02
N SER A 16 5.99 11.37 -6.54
CA SER A 16 6.80 11.08 -5.37
C SER A 16 5.94 10.99 -4.09
N GLU A 17 4.96 11.87 -3.94
CA GLU A 17 4.03 11.83 -2.80
C GLU A 17 3.21 10.55 -2.80
N VAL A 18 2.71 10.12 -3.96
CA VAL A 18 1.96 8.87 -4.09
C VAL A 18 2.84 7.68 -3.71
N ALA A 19 4.11 7.66 -4.14
CA ALA A 19 5.07 6.64 -3.74
C ALA A 19 5.28 6.65 -2.22
N GLY A 20 5.37 7.84 -1.61
CA GLY A 20 5.52 8.02 -0.17
C GLY A 20 4.33 7.48 0.62
N ILE A 21 3.11 7.66 0.12
CA ILE A 21 1.89 7.09 0.71
C ILE A 21 1.99 5.56 0.77
N GLY A 22 2.44 4.93 -0.31
CA GLY A 22 2.62 3.49 -0.37
C GLY A 22 3.66 3.00 0.65
N SER A 23 4.78 3.71 0.77
CA SER A 23 5.84 3.38 1.75
C SER A 23 5.33 3.47 3.18
N ALA A 24 4.59 4.54 3.51
CA ALA A 24 4.03 4.72 4.84
C ALA A 24 2.99 3.63 5.17
N LEU A 25 2.14 3.30 4.22
CA LEU A 25 1.12 2.26 4.38
C LEU A 25 1.77 0.88 4.56
N ASN A 26 2.79 0.57 3.76
CA ASN A 26 3.53 -0.70 3.87
C ASN A 26 4.20 -0.83 5.23
N ALA A 27 4.81 0.24 5.74
CA ALA A 27 5.43 0.25 7.06
C ALA A 27 4.40 0.02 8.17
N ALA A 28 3.23 0.68 8.09
CA ALA A 28 2.15 0.51 9.05
C ALA A 28 1.60 -0.92 9.02
N ASN A 29 1.39 -1.50 7.84
CA ASN A 29 0.91 -2.86 7.68
C ASN A 29 1.93 -3.88 8.20
N ALA A 30 3.21 -3.66 7.96
CA ALA A 30 4.27 -4.52 8.50
C ALA A 30 4.30 -4.48 10.04
N ALA A 31 4.15 -3.30 10.62
CA ALA A 31 4.10 -3.14 12.07
C ALA A 31 2.88 -3.84 12.69
N ALA A 32 1.76 -3.90 11.98
CA ALA A 32 0.54 -4.56 12.42
C ALA A 32 0.58 -6.09 12.27
N ALA A 33 1.51 -6.64 11.50
CA ALA A 33 1.51 -8.06 11.14
C ALA A 33 1.60 -8.97 12.36
N ALA A 34 2.66 -8.86 13.18
CA ALA A 34 2.87 -9.75 14.32
C ALA A 34 1.79 -9.60 15.40
N PRO A 35 1.41 -8.37 15.85
CA PRO A 35 0.40 -8.25 16.90
C PRO A 35 -0.98 -8.72 16.49
N THR A 36 -1.33 -8.69 15.20
CA THR A 36 -2.67 -9.06 14.73
C THR A 36 -2.78 -10.52 14.28
N THR A 37 -1.68 -11.14 13.82
CA THR A 37 -1.66 -12.55 13.41
C THR A 37 -1.39 -13.50 14.57
N GLY A 38 -0.87 -13.00 15.69
CA GLY A 38 -0.52 -13.78 16.86
C GLY A 38 -1.39 -13.47 18.08
N VAL A 39 -2.66 -13.15 17.90
CA VAL A 39 -3.57 -12.83 19.00
C VAL A 39 -3.74 -14.05 19.92
N LEU A 40 -3.50 -13.85 21.21
CA LEU A 40 -3.71 -14.89 22.22
C LEU A 40 -5.17 -14.94 22.64
N ALA A 41 -5.65 -16.15 22.96
CA ALA A 41 -6.98 -16.32 23.50
C ALA A 41 -7.13 -15.56 24.84
N ALA A 42 -8.27 -14.89 25.03
CA ALA A 42 -8.54 -14.09 26.21
C ALA A 42 -8.71 -14.96 27.48
N ALA A 43 -9.12 -16.23 27.32
CA ALA A 43 -9.31 -17.18 28.39
C ALA A 43 -9.09 -18.62 27.87
N ALA A 44 -9.10 -19.59 28.77
CA ALA A 44 -8.82 -20.98 28.44
C ALA A 44 -10.08 -21.77 27.99
N ASP A 45 -11.05 -21.10 27.40
CA ASP A 45 -12.28 -21.72 26.92
C ASP A 45 -12.31 -21.76 25.37
N GLU A 46 -13.21 -22.60 24.83
CA GLU A 46 -13.31 -22.82 23.39
C GLU A 46 -13.73 -21.59 22.62
N VAL A 47 -14.56 -20.73 23.20
CA VAL A 47 -15.02 -19.50 22.54
C VAL A 47 -13.87 -18.53 22.41
N SER A 48 -13.10 -18.31 23.45
CA SER A 48 -11.93 -17.44 23.43
C SER A 48 -10.90 -17.94 22.42
N ALA A 49 -10.67 -19.24 22.36
CA ALA A 49 -9.76 -19.84 21.38
C ALA A 49 -10.26 -19.66 19.95
N ALA A 50 -11.56 -19.86 19.72
CA ALA A 50 -12.16 -19.69 18.39
C ALA A 50 -12.10 -18.24 17.93
N MET A 51 -12.33 -17.28 18.82
CA MET A 51 -12.23 -15.85 18.49
C MET A 51 -10.81 -15.44 18.16
N ALA A 52 -9.83 -15.90 18.92
CA ALA A 52 -8.42 -15.64 18.64
C ALA A 52 -8.02 -16.20 17.26
N ALA A 53 -8.48 -17.41 16.93
CA ALA A 53 -8.22 -18.04 15.63
C ALA A 53 -8.88 -17.24 14.48
N LEU A 54 -10.10 -16.75 14.69
CA LEU A 54 -10.81 -15.94 13.69
C LEU A 54 -10.05 -14.64 13.41
N PHE A 55 -9.66 -13.90 14.43
CA PHE A 55 -8.90 -12.65 14.27
C PHE A 55 -7.54 -12.91 13.63
N GLY A 56 -6.86 -13.97 14.02
CA GLY A 56 -5.58 -14.35 13.42
C GLY A 56 -5.71 -14.69 11.93
N ALA A 57 -6.72 -15.46 11.55
CA ALA A 57 -6.98 -15.79 10.14
C ALA A 57 -7.33 -14.56 9.33
N HIS A 58 -8.17 -13.67 9.87
CA HIS A 58 -8.51 -12.41 9.21
C HIS A 58 -7.27 -11.53 8.99
N ALA A 59 -6.43 -11.43 10.00
CA ALA A 59 -5.18 -10.65 9.89
C ALA A 59 -4.22 -11.21 8.85
N GLN A 60 -4.14 -12.55 8.72
CA GLN A 60 -3.33 -13.20 7.69
C GLN A 60 -3.85 -12.88 6.29
N GLU A 61 -5.16 -12.91 6.09
CA GLU A 61 -5.77 -12.53 4.82
C GLU A 61 -5.53 -11.06 4.50
N TYR A 62 -5.65 -10.20 5.50
CA TYR A 62 -5.34 -8.78 5.35
C TYR A 62 -3.90 -8.57 4.90
N GLN A 63 -2.94 -9.27 5.50
CA GLN A 63 -1.52 -9.15 5.11
C GLN A 63 -1.30 -9.62 3.66
N ARG A 64 -1.95 -10.68 3.22
CA ARG A 64 -1.86 -11.12 1.82
C ARG A 64 -2.42 -10.09 0.87
N LEU A 65 -3.59 -9.52 1.18
CA LEU A 65 -4.21 -8.47 0.37
C LEU A 65 -3.34 -7.21 0.35
N SER A 66 -2.79 -6.83 1.49
CA SER A 66 -1.86 -5.71 1.61
C SER A 66 -0.64 -5.87 0.69
N ALA A 67 -0.08 -7.07 0.62
CA ALA A 67 1.05 -7.37 -0.27
C ALA A 67 0.67 -7.22 -1.74
N GLN A 68 -0.52 -7.70 -2.14
CA GLN A 68 -1.03 -7.52 -3.51
C GLN A 68 -1.27 -6.04 -3.82
N ALA A 69 -1.87 -5.31 -2.89
CA ALA A 69 -2.13 -3.87 -3.05
C ALA A 69 -0.82 -3.10 -3.20
N ALA A 70 0.22 -3.47 -2.46
CA ALA A 70 1.55 -2.85 -2.58
C ALA A 70 2.14 -3.05 -3.98
N GLY A 71 1.94 -4.23 -4.58
CA GLY A 71 2.37 -4.50 -5.96
C GLY A 71 1.64 -3.63 -6.98
N PHE A 72 0.32 -3.51 -6.86
CA PHE A 72 -0.48 -2.63 -7.72
C PHE A 72 -0.10 -1.16 -7.53
N HIS A 73 0.14 -0.73 -6.31
CA HIS A 73 0.56 0.64 -6.01
C HIS A 73 1.91 0.96 -6.68
N ALA A 74 2.86 0.04 -6.61
CA ALA A 74 4.16 0.21 -7.26
C ALA A 74 4.02 0.35 -8.78
N GLN A 75 3.17 -0.47 -9.40
CA GLN A 75 2.87 -0.37 -10.84
C GLN A 75 2.21 0.96 -11.18
N PHE A 76 1.29 1.42 -10.34
CA PHE A 76 0.63 2.70 -10.52
C PHE A 76 1.63 3.86 -10.46
N VAL A 77 2.56 3.85 -9.51
CA VAL A 77 3.63 4.85 -9.41
C VAL A 77 4.51 4.85 -10.67
N GLN A 78 4.86 3.66 -11.19
CA GLN A 78 5.62 3.56 -12.44
C GLN A 78 4.84 4.16 -13.61
N ALA A 79 3.53 3.92 -13.68
CA ALA A 79 2.68 4.50 -14.72
C ALA A 79 2.59 6.03 -14.59
N LEU A 80 2.51 6.55 -13.36
CA LEU A 80 2.55 8.00 -13.12
C LEU A 80 3.86 8.62 -13.62
N ASN A 81 4.99 8.00 -13.31
CA ASN A 81 6.29 8.49 -13.75
C ASN A 81 6.44 8.45 -15.27
N ALA A 82 5.95 7.40 -15.91
CA ALA A 82 5.92 7.31 -17.37
C ALA A 82 5.04 8.40 -17.98
N GLY A 83 3.89 8.68 -17.35
CA GLY A 83 3.00 9.76 -17.76
C GLY A 83 3.66 11.14 -17.63
N VAL A 84 4.36 11.39 -16.54
CA VAL A 84 5.12 12.64 -16.34
C VAL A 84 6.12 12.83 -17.47
N ASN A 85 6.87 11.78 -17.79
CA ASN A 85 7.87 11.82 -18.86
C ASN A 85 7.22 12.07 -20.22
N SER A 86 6.04 11.49 -20.48
CA SER A 86 5.31 11.71 -21.72
C SER A 86 4.88 13.17 -21.86
N TYR A 87 4.37 13.79 -20.80
CA TYR A 87 4.00 15.20 -20.84
C TYR A 87 5.23 16.11 -20.97
N ALA A 88 6.30 15.81 -20.26
CA ALA A 88 7.54 16.57 -20.37
C ALA A 88 8.12 16.53 -21.80
N SER A 89 8.04 15.37 -22.44
CA SER A 89 8.53 15.19 -23.82
C SER A 89 7.65 15.89 -24.85
N ALA A 90 6.35 16.06 -24.57
CA ALA A 90 5.40 16.74 -25.46
C ALA A 90 5.57 18.26 -25.42
N GLU A 91 6.13 18.79 -24.35
CA GLU A 91 6.41 20.21 -24.20
C GLU A 91 7.56 20.65 -25.13
#